data_c20cf35c1d03cc6c46661c92614ab9c3
#
_entry.id   c20cf35c1d03cc6c46661c92614ab9c3
#
_cell.length_a   1.000
_cell.length_b   1.000
_cell.length_c   1.000
_cell.angle_alpha   90.00
_cell.angle_beta   90.00
_cell.angle_gamma   90.00
#
_symmetry.space_group_name_H-M   'P 1'
#
loop_
_entity.id
_entity.type
_entity.pdbx_description
1 polymer ?
#
loop_
_entity_poly.entity_id
_entity_poly.type
_entity_poly.pdbx_seq_one_letter_code
_entity_poly.pdbx_strand_id
1 'polypeptide(L)'
;MKYLNFFITILLLVSCNQPQTKSNVNLEYEGNQIDALKSLITSFTVGDWETYRSHFKPDAKVAHNVWYQDDDKQISIDEMLVQHKWNRENLFSTLSVNDGIYEIITQENGGQFGHVWIEFTTKAYDSDEEIKIPVNLSFAMDGDKVSFEWAFYDTSKFPEPKK
;
A
#
# COMPACT_ATOMS: atom_id res chain seq x y z
N MET A 1 -35.82 16.70 45.74
CA MET A 1 -35.50 16.63 44.30
C MET A 1 -34.33 17.49 43.83
N LYS A 2 -33.88 18.50 44.53
CA LYS A 2 -32.71 19.34 44.13
C LYS A 2 -31.34 18.62 44.22
N TYR A 3 -31.19 17.61 45.06
CA TYR A 3 -29.92 16.88 45.25
C TYR A 3 -29.73 15.73 44.25
N LEU A 4 -30.81 15.24 43.66
CA LEU A 4 -30.72 14.15 42.66
C LEU A 4 -30.10 14.63 41.35
N ASN A 5 -30.36 15.87 40.94
CA ASN A 5 -29.77 16.45 39.73
C ASN A 5 -28.27 16.76 39.90
N PHE A 6 -27.82 17.05 41.11
CA PHE A 6 -26.40 17.31 41.38
C PHE A 6 -25.54 16.03 41.29
N PHE A 7 -26.09 14.89 41.72
CA PHE A 7 -25.41 13.61 41.63
C PHE A 7 -25.29 13.09 40.20
N ILE A 8 -26.28 13.33 39.35
CA ILE A 8 -26.25 12.95 37.93
C ILE A 8 -25.19 13.77 37.17
N THR A 9 -25.02 15.05 37.50
CA THR A 9 -24.04 15.91 36.86
C THR A 9 -22.61 15.49 37.21
N ILE A 10 -22.34 15.00 38.42
CA ILE A 10 -21.01 14.51 38.82
C ILE A 10 -20.67 13.19 38.14
N LEU A 11 -21.64 12.31 37.93
CA LEU A 11 -21.44 11.02 37.21
C LEU A 11 -21.06 11.22 35.75
N LEU A 12 -21.55 12.29 35.10
CA LEU A 12 -21.22 12.59 33.71
C LEU A 12 -19.78 13.16 33.54
N LEU A 13 -19.21 13.76 34.60
CA LEU A 13 -17.86 14.31 34.56
C LEU A 13 -16.77 13.26 34.79
N VAL A 14 -17.10 12.12 35.40
CA VAL A 14 -16.15 11.02 35.64
C VAL A 14 -15.99 10.12 34.40
N SER A 15 -16.93 10.18 33.45
CA SER A 15 -16.91 9.34 32.24
C SER A 15 -15.86 9.75 31.18
N CYS A 16 -15.21 10.91 31.32
CA CYS A 16 -14.26 11.42 30.32
C CYS A 16 -12.76 11.12 30.61
N ASN A 17 -12.46 10.43 31.71
CA ASN A 17 -11.08 10.03 32.04
C ASN A 17 -10.84 8.54 31.81
N GLN A 18 -11.19 8.03 30.61
CA GLN A 18 -10.56 6.79 30.20
C GLN A 18 -9.06 7.09 29.96
N PRO A 19 -8.13 6.39 30.63
CA PRO A 19 -6.74 6.49 30.28
C PRO A 19 -6.62 6.15 28.79
N GLN A 20 -6.23 7.12 27.97
CA GLN A 20 -5.79 6.81 26.62
C GLN A 20 -4.62 5.84 26.79
N THR A 21 -4.85 4.58 26.52
CA THR A 21 -3.76 3.62 26.25
C THR A 21 -3.03 4.23 25.06
N LYS A 22 -1.85 4.81 25.33
CA LYS A 22 -0.95 5.22 24.25
C LYS A 22 -0.70 3.94 23.45
N SER A 23 -1.22 3.86 22.24
CA SER A 23 -0.79 2.81 21.33
C SER A 23 0.69 3.08 21.06
N ASN A 24 1.54 2.11 21.37
CA ASN A 24 2.99 2.18 21.10
C ASN A 24 3.25 1.84 19.62
N VAL A 25 2.42 2.32 18.70
CA VAL A 25 2.65 2.22 17.27
C VAL A 25 3.73 3.23 16.91
N ASN A 26 4.84 2.76 16.37
CA ASN A 26 5.89 3.61 15.83
C ASN A 26 5.62 3.86 14.34
N LEU A 27 5.70 5.11 13.91
CA LEU A 27 5.50 5.54 12.53
C LEU A 27 6.77 6.22 12.03
N GLU A 28 7.32 5.73 10.93
CA GLU A 28 8.55 6.20 10.32
C GLU A 28 8.31 6.63 8.87
N TYR A 29 8.98 7.72 8.45
CA TYR A 29 8.90 8.28 7.11
C TYR A 29 10.26 8.28 6.38
N GLU A 30 11.30 7.75 7.01
CA GLU A 30 12.66 7.65 6.49
C GLU A 30 13.34 6.38 7.00
N GLY A 31 14.45 5.98 6.40
CA GLY A 31 15.24 4.82 6.78
C GLY A 31 15.24 3.73 5.71
N ASN A 32 15.97 2.64 5.97
CA ASN A 32 16.26 1.61 4.98
C ASN A 32 15.01 0.97 4.37
N GLN A 33 13.95 0.77 5.16
CA GLN A 33 12.70 0.18 4.67
C GLN A 33 11.95 1.14 3.75
N ILE A 34 11.94 2.43 4.06
CA ILE A 34 11.39 3.47 3.18
C ILE A 34 12.17 3.52 1.86
N ASP A 35 13.50 3.45 1.92
CA ASP A 35 14.34 3.42 0.74
C ASP A 35 14.09 2.16 -0.10
N ALA A 36 13.88 1.01 0.54
CA ALA A 36 13.50 -0.24 -0.13
C ALA A 36 12.15 -0.11 -0.86
N LEU A 37 11.12 0.48 -0.22
CA LEU A 37 9.83 0.74 -0.85
C LEU A 37 9.93 1.71 -2.02
N LYS A 38 10.69 2.78 -1.89
CA LYS A 38 10.96 3.72 -3.01
C LYS A 38 11.68 3.04 -4.17
N SER A 39 12.66 2.19 -3.88
CA SER A 39 13.38 1.41 -4.87
C SER A 39 12.45 0.41 -5.57
N LEU A 40 11.56 -0.27 -4.82
CA LEU A 40 10.56 -1.17 -5.37
C LEU A 40 9.64 -0.44 -6.37
N ILE A 41 9.09 0.70 -5.99
CA ILE A 41 8.21 1.50 -6.86
C ILE A 41 8.97 2.02 -8.09
N THR A 42 10.18 2.49 -7.90
CA THR A 42 11.02 2.97 -9.01
C THR A 42 11.32 1.85 -9.99
N SER A 43 11.72 0.68 -9.51
CA SER A 43 12.05 -0.47 -10.38
C SER A 43 10.84 -0.94 -11.18
N PHE A 44 9.65 -0.98 -10.58
CA PHE A 44 8.39 -1.21 -11.29
C PHE A 44 8.17 -0.17 -12.41
N THR A 45 8.33 1.10 -12.09
CA THR A 45 8.07 2.21 -13.01
C THR A 45 8.98 2.16 -14.24
N VAL A 46 10.26 1.82 -14.06
CA VAL A 46 11.23 1.74 -15.17
C VAL A 46 11.28 0.36 -15.84
N GLY A 47 10.59 -0.64 -15.27
CA GLY A 47 10.57 -2.02 -15.78
C GLY A 47 11.85 -2.82 -15.45
N ASP A 48 12.56 -2.44 -14.40
CA ASP A 48 13.67 -3.23 -13.85
C ASP A 48 13.11 -4.37 -12.98
N TRP A 49 12.71 -5.44 -13.66
CA TRP A 49 12.02 -6.57 -13.04
C TRP A 49 12.89 -7.42 -12.11
N GLU A 50 14.20 -7.39 -12.31
CA GLU A 50 15.16 -8.07 -11.44
C GLU A 50 15.22 -7.36 -10.09
N THR A 51 15.45 -6.06 -10.09
CA THR A 51 15.45 -5.24 -8.88
C THR A 51 14.06 -5.29 -8.21
N TYR A 52 12.97 -5.14 -8.97
CA TYR A 52 11.60 -5.26 -8.44
C TYR A 52 11.40 -6.58 -7.69
N ARG A 53 11.68 -7.72 -8.33
CA ARG A 53 11.54 -9.05 -7.75
C ARG A 53 12.41 -9.25 -6.51
N SER A 54 13.59 -8.63 -6.49
CA SER A 54 14.53 -8.75 -5.37
C SER A 54 14.03 -8.13 -4.06
N HIS A 55 13.06 -7.22 -4.10
CA HIS A 55 12.44 -6.65 -2.91
C HIS A 55 11.48 -7.59 -2.19
N PHE A 56 11.10 -8.69 -2.82
CA PHE A 56 10.15 -9.66 -2.25
C PHE A 56 10.86 -10.91 -1.72
N LYS A 57 10.26 -11.52 -0.70
CA LYS A 57 10.65 -12.88 -0.27
C LYS A 57 10.33 -13.90 -1.38
N PRO A 58 11.02 -15.06 -1.40
CA PRO A 58 10.75 -16.09 -2.42
C PRO A 58 9.31 -16.58 -2.45
N ASP A 59 8.66 -16.66 -1.28
CA ASP A 59 7.31 -17.16 -1.06
C ASP A 59 6.28 -16.05 -0.88
N ALA A 60 6.63 -14.80 -1.20
CA ALA A 60 5.73 -13.66 -1.07
C ALA A 60 4.43 -13.85 -1.85
N LYS A 61 3.33 -13.38 -1.25
CA LYS A 61 2.00 -13.38 -1.85
C LYS A 61 1.54 -11.97 -2.15
N VAL A 62 0.61 -11.87 -3.08
CA VAL A 62 0.07 -10.60 -3.56
C VAL A 62 -1.45 -10.71 -3.69
N ALA A 63 -2.16 -9.67 -3.27
CA ALA A 63 -3.61 -9.54 -3.37
C ALA A 63 -3.96 -8.13 -3.92
N HIS A 64 -4.35 -8.04 -5.18
CA HIS A 64 -4.72 -6.78 -5.83
C HIS A 64 -6.24 -6.68 -5.97
N ASN A 65 -6.82 -5.59 -5.43
CA ASN A 65 -8.26 -5.30 -5.45
C ASN A 65 -9.13 -6.45 -4.90
N VAL A 66 -8.60 -7.24 -3.98
CA VAL A 66 -9.29 -8.33 -3.30
C VAL A 66 -9.14 -8.21 -1.79
N TRP A 67 -10.07 -8.78 -1.05
CA TRP A 67 -10.01 -8.78 0.40
C TRP A 67 -8.89 -9.72 0.88
N TYR A 68 -8.14 -9.33 1.89
CA TYR A 68 -6.97 -10.08 2.36
C TYR A 68 -7.28 -11.49 2.90
N GLN A 69 -8.53 -11.78 3.26
CA GLN A 69 -8.98 -13.09 3.71
C GLN A 69 -9.43 -14.00 2.56
N ASP A 70 -9.46 -13.50 1.33
CA ASP A 70 -9.78 -14.30 0.13
C ASP A 70 -8.50 -15.03 -0.33
N ASP A 71 -8.07 -16.05 0.43
CA ASP A 71 -6.82 -16.78 0.18
C ASP A 71 -6.74 -17.41 -1.21
N ASP A 72 -7.89 -17.80 -1.78
CA ASP A 72 -8.02 -18.37 -3.13
C ASP A 72 -7.77 -17.34 -4.25
N LYS A 73 -7.75 -16.05 -3.92
CA LYS A 73 -7.46 -14.95 -4.85
C LYS A 73 -6.05 -14.36 -4.71
N GLN A 74 -5.29 -14.87 -3.75
CA GLN A 74 -3.89 -14.49 -3.59
C GLN A 74 -3.04 -15.26 -4.58
N ILE A 75 -2.13 -14.56 -5.24
CA ILE A 75 -1.19 -15.16 -6.18
C ILE A 75 0.25 -14.99 -5.69
N SER A 76 1.17 -15.77 -6.23
CA SER A 76 2.59 -15.60 -5.96
C SER A 76 3.11 -14.31 -6.59
N ILE A 77 4.22 -13.77 -6.05
CA ILE A 77 4.89 -12.63 -6.67
C ILE A 77 5.37 -12.94 -8.10
N ASP A 78 5.72 -14.18 -8.39
CA ASP A 78 6.17 -14.56 -9.72
C ASP A 78 5.01 -14.56 -10.75
N GLU A 79 3.81 -14.97 -10.35
CA GLU A 79 2.60 -14.84 -11.17
C GLU A 79 2.22 -13.38 -11.37
N MET A 80 2.29 -12.55 -10.32
CA MET A 80 2.05 -11.11 -10.43
C MET A 80 3.06 -10.44 -11.36
N LEU A 81 4.32 -10.84 -11.30
CA LEU A 81 5.37 -10.31 -12.18
C LEU A 81 5.08 -10.55 -13.66
N VAL A 82 4.50 -11.70 -14.01
CA VAL A 82 4.03 -11.97 -15.38
C VAL A 82 2.95 -10.97 -15.79
N GLN A 83 1.98 -10.70 -14.92
CA GLN A 83 0.91 -9.73 -15.17
C GLN A 83 1.46 -8.31 -15.30
N HIS A 84 2.39 -7.91 -14.43
CA HIS A 84 3.02 -6.59 -14.49
C HIS A 84 3.78 -6.36 -15.80
N LYS A 85 4.56 -7.35 -16.25
CA LYS A 85 5.26 -7.28 -17.55
C LYS A 85 4.27 -7.13 -18.69
N TRP A 86 3.21 -7.94 -18.69
CA TRP A 86 2.20 -7.86 -19.72
C TRP A 86 1.51 -6.50 -19.75
N ASN A 87 1.09 -5.98 -18.58
CA ASN A 87 0.49 -4.66 -18.48
C ASN A 87 1.42 -3.58 -19.01
N ARG A 88 2.70 -3.62 -18.62
CA ARG A 88 3.71 -2.65 -19.06
C ARG A 88 3.93 -2.67 -20.57
N GLU A 89 3.89 -3.84 -21.16
CA GLU A 89 4.11 -4.03 -22.60
C GLU A 89 2.88 -3.71 -23.45
N ASN A 90 1.68 -3.87 -22.91
CA ASN A 90 0.45 -3.85 -23.71
C ASN A 90 -0.49 -2.69 -23.36
N LEU A 91 -0.47 -2.18 -22.15
CA LEU A 91 -1.39 -1.12 -21.70
C LEU A 91 -0.71 0.25 -21.67
N PHE A 92 0.51 0.34 -21.18
CA PHE A 92 1.14 1.61 -20.80
C PHE A 92 2.27 1.98 -21.78
N SER A 93 2.06 2.97 -22.65
CA SER A 93 3.12 3.48 -23.55
C SER A 93 4.20 4.25 -22.77
N THR A 94 3.80 4.90 -21.69
CA THR A 94 4.67 5.57 -20.72
C THR A 94 4.23 5.20 -19.32
N LEU A 95 5.10 5.27 -18.35
CA LEU A 95 4.74 5.14 -16.94
C LEU A 95 5.68 6.01 -16.10
N SER A 96 5.12 6.86 -15.29
CA SER A 96 5.82 7.65 -14.29
C SER A 96 5.05 7.62 -12.98
N VAL A 97 5.73 7.96 -11.89
CA VAL A 97 5.14 8.06 -10.57
C VAL A 97 5.45 9.45 -10.01
N ASN A 98 4.47 10.05 -9.33
CA ASN A 98 4.67 11.30 -8.60
C ASN A 98 5.39 11.07 -7.27
N ASP A 99 5.72 12.17 -6.58
CA ASP A 99 6.18 12.12 -5.19
C ASP A 99 5.05 11.59 -4.31
N GLY A 100 5.24 10.39 -3.76
CA GLY A 100 4.26 9.71 -2.93
C GLY A 100 4.53 9.87 -1.44
N ILE A 101 3.60 9.37 -0.64
CA ILE A 101 3.76 9.21 0.80
C ILE A 101 4.19 7.77 1.06
N TYR A 102 5.27 7.61 1.82
CA TYR A 102 5.83 6.32 2.22
C TYR A 102 5.93 6.29 3.73
N GLU A 103 5.37 5.27 4.34
CA GLU A 103 5.30 5.10 5.79
C GLU A 103 5.66 3.68 6.19
N ILE A 104 6.36 3.52 7.31
CA ILE A 104 6.51 2.23 7.99
C ILE A 104 5.82 2.32 9.34
N ILE A 105 4.94 1.38 9.60
CA ILE A 105 4.23 1.23 10.87
C ILE A 105 4.78 -0.01 11.57
N THR A 106 5.38 0.19 12.75
CA THR A 106 5.76 -0.91 13.62
C THR A 106 4.71 -1.07 14.72
N GLN A 107 4.08 -2.24 14.77
CA GLN A 107 3.08 -2.59 15.77
C GLN A 107 3.74 -2.98 17.11
N GLU A 108 2.95 -2.99 18.19
CA GLU A 108 3.43 -3.38 19.53
C GLU A 108 4.05 -4.79 19.59
N ASN A 109 3.59 -5.71 18.75
CA ASN A 109 4.12 -7.06 18.64
C ASN A 109 5.38 -7.18 17.77
N GLY A 110 5.89 -6.05 17.26
CA GLY A 110 7.04 -5.98 16.37
C GLY A 110 6.74 -6.22 14.90
N GLY A 111 5.49 -6.48 14.51
CA GLY A 111 5.08 -6.60 13.12
C GLY A 111 5.24 -5.27 12.39
N GLN A 112 5.81 -5.30 11.20
CA GLN A 112 6.07 -4.09 10.41
C GLN A 112 5.25 -4.09 9.13
N PHE A 113 4.66 -2.93 8.84
CA PHE A 113 3.86 -2.70 7.63
C PHE A 113 4.34 -1.43 6.93
N GLY A 114 4.60 -1.56 5.63
CA GLY A 114 4.82 -0.41 4.75
C GLY A 114 3.50 0.04 4.13
N HIS A 115 3.27 1.35 4.07
CA HIS A 115 2.17 1.94 3.31
C HIS A 115 2.71 2.93 2.31
N VAL A 116 2.17 2.87 1.09
CA VAL A 116 2.56 3.75 -0.01
C VAL A 116 1.31 4.30 -0.69
N TRP A 117 1.23 5.64 -0.76
CA TRP A 117 0.20 6.39 -1.47
C TRP A 117 0.84 7.12 -2.62
N ILE A 118 0.57 6.70 -3.84
CA ILE A 118 1.15 7.26 -5.07
C ILE A 118 0.09 7.47 -6.14
N GLU A 119 0.44 8.23 -7.15
CA GLU A 119 -0.30 8.34 -8.39
C GLU A 119 0.63 7.97 -9.54
N PHE A 120 0.28 6.95 -10.29
CA PHE A 120 0.92 6.69 -11.58
C PHE A 120 0.31 7.61 -12.65
N THR A 121 1.16 8.17 -13.49
CA THR A 121 0.77 8.84 -14.72
C THR A 121 1.23 8.01 -15.90
N THR A 122 0.32 7.70 -16.80
CA THR A 122 0.55 6.85 -17.98
C THR A 122 -0.15 7.43 -19.20
N LYS A 123 0.11 6.84 -20.38
CA LYS A 123 -0.64 7.06 -21.62
C LYS A 123 -0.97 5.72 -22.26
N ALA A 124 -2.09 5.67 -22.99
CA ALA A 124 -2.36 4.57 -23.89
C ALA A 124 -1.40 4.58 -25.10
N TYR A 125 -1.32 3.46 -25.82
CA TYR A 125 -0.46 3.40 -27.02
C TYR A 125 -0.99 4.20 -28.20
N ASP A 126 -2.29 4.45 -28.24
CA ASP A 126 -2.99 5.15 -29.34
C ASP A 126 -3.49 6.54 -28.94
N SER A 127 -3.03 7.09 -27.80
CA SER A 127 -3.45 8.39 -27.27
C SER A 127 -2.31 9.14 -26.61
N ASP A 128 -2.29 10.46 -26.79
CA ASP A 128 -1.39 11.35 -26.04
C ASP A 128 -2.01 11.86 -24.73
N GLU A 129 -3.24 11.47 -24.43
CA GLU A 129 -3.92 11.85 -23.19
C GLU A 129 -3.30 11.16 -21.98
N GLU A 130 -3.03 11.96 -20.96
CA GLU A 130 -2.52 11.44 -19.69
C GLU A 130 -3.63 10.83 -18.85
N ILE A 131 -3.39 9.62 -18.39
CA ILE A 131 -4.24 8.86 -17.48
C ILE A 131 -3.57 8.84 -16.12
N LYS A 132 -4.29 9.27 -15.08
CA LYS A 132 -3.83 9.26 -13.69
C LYS A 132 -4.50 8.15 -12.91
N ILE A 133 -3.70 7.32 -12.28
CA ILE A 133 -4.14 6.14 -11.54
C ILE A 133 -3.65 6.27 -10.10
N PRO A 134 -4.49 6.72 -9.16
CA PRO A 134 -4.18 6.67 -7.74
C PRO A 134 -4.06 5.23 -7.28
N VAL A 135 -3.03 4.94 -6.50
CA VAL A 135 -2.74 3.60 -5.97
C VAL A 135 -2.43 3.69 -4.49
N ASN A 136 -3.06 2.83 -3.72
CA ASN A 136 -2.68 2.54 -2.36
C ASN A 136 -2.06 1.14 -2.27
N LEU A 137 -0.88 1.07 -1.70
CA LEU A 137 -0.17 -0.18 -1.46
C LEU A 137 0.05 -0.36 0.04
N SER A 138 -0.11 -1.59 0.50
CA SER A 138 0.25 -2.00 1.84
C SER A 138 1.12 -3.24 1.76
N PHE A 139 2.18 -3.27 2.55
CA PHE A 139 3.18 -4.34 2.54
C PHE A 139 3.37 -4.89 3.95
N ALA A 140 3.29 -6.21 4.12
CA ALA A 140 3.86 -6.84 5.30
C ALA A 140 5.36 -6.98 5.10
N MET A 141 6.14 -6.40 6.01
CA MET A 141 7.60 -6.36 5.93
C MET A 141 8.25 -7.45 6.80
N ASP A 142 9.36 -8.00 6.31
CA ASP A 142 10.27 -8.87 7.06
C ASP A 142 11.70 -8.35 6.81
N GLY A 143 12.18 -7.50 7.71
CA GLY A 143 13.34 -6.66 7.46
C GLY A 143 13.10 -5.68 6.32
N ASP A 144 13.95 -5.70 5.31
CA ASP A 144 13.85 -4.89 4.09
C ASP A 144 13.09 -5.59 2.93
N LYS A 145 12.53 -6.79 3.19
CA LYS A 145 11.80 -7.58 2.20
C LYS A 145 10.30 -7.56 2.44
N VAL A 146 9.56 -7.59 1.34
CA VAL A 146 8.11 -7.74 1.34
C VAL A 146 7.75 -9.23 1.42
N SER A 147 6.94 -9.60 2.40
CA SER A 147 6.38 -10.96 2.54
C SER A 147 4.95 -11.05 1.99
N PHE A 148 4.22 -9.93 2.01
CA PHE A 148 2.88 -9.83 1.43
C PHE A 148 2.63 -8.41 0.90
N GLU A 149 1.94 -8.31 -0.25
CA GLU A 149 1.51 -7.04 -0.84
C GLU A 149 0.00 -7.02 -1.01
N TRP A 150 -0.63 -5.93 -0.56
CA TRP A 150 -1.99 -5.55 -0.93
C TRP A 150 -1.93 -4.29 -1.79
N ALA A 151 -2.65 -4.30 -2.91
CA ALA A 151 -2.78 -3.13 -3.78
C ALA A 151 -4.25 -2.81 -4.06
N PHE A 152 -4.59 -1.52 -3.99
CA PHE A 152 -5.92 -1.01 -4.30
C PHE A 152 -5.80 0.14 -5.30
N TYR A 153 -6.47 -0.02 -6.44
CA TYR A 153 -6.47 0.96 -7.51
C TYR A 153 -7.71 0.78 -8.41
N ASP A 154 -8.05 1.82 -9.13
CA ASP A 154 -9.19 1.81 -10.05
C ASP A 154 -8.80 1.23 -11.43
N THR A 155 -9.17 -0.01 -11.67
CA THR A 155 -8.92 -0.69 -12.95
C THR A 155 -9.69 -0.09 -14.13
N SER A 156 -10.77 0.67 -13.88
CA SER A 156 -11.50 1.36 -14.95
C SER A 156 -10.68 2.48 -15.61
N LYS A 157 -9.57 2.88 -14.97
CA LYS A 157 -8.60 3.83 -15.51
C LYS A 157 -7.56 3.19 -16.45
N PHE A 158 -7.48 1.87 -16.50
CA PHE A 158 -6.50 1.22 -17.37
C PHE A 158 -6.89 1.44 -18.83
N PRO A 159 -5.93 1.80 -19.68
CA PRO A 159 -6.19 1.89 -21.13
C PRO A 159 -6.46 0.52 -21.74
N GLU A 160 -7.11 0.52 -22.90
CA GLU A 160 -7.27 -0.68 -23.70
C GLU A 160 -5.89 -1.18 -24.18
N PRO A 161 -5.72 -2.51 -24.31
CA PRO A 161 -4.48 -3.07 -24.83
C PRO A 161 -4.17 -2.57 -26.23
N LYS A 162 -2.89 -2.38 -26.53
CA LYS A 162 -2.47 -2.05 -27.90
C LYS A 162 -2.94 -3.14 -28.90
N LYS A 163 -3.37 -2.68 -30.05
CA LYS A 163 -3.81 -3.55 -31.17
C LYS A 163 -2.62 -4.14 -31.92
#